data_0e22446795aaaafa3669d622a457f49d
#
_entry.id   0e22446795aaaafa3669d622a457f49d
#
_cell.length_a   1.000
_cell.length_b   1.000
_cell.length_c   1.000
_cell.angle_alpha   90.00
_cell.angle_beta   90.00
_cell.angle_gamma   90.00
#
_symmetry.space_group_name_H-M   'P 1'
#
loop_
_entity.id
_entity.type
_entity.pdbx_description
1 polymer ?
#
loop_
_entity_poly.entity_id
_entity_poly.type
_entity_poly.pdbx_seq_one_letter_code
_entity_poly.pdbx_strand_id
1 'polypeptide(L)'
;IKYGYLTNFKIENMHEQFLARQKQAKGLEKQAEAEEKAAETGAKETFVYAAVDPDRAYGFVAVAAGDGLKSVFEDLGVDAVVSGGQTMNPATEDILAAIQSVPAKTVLVLPNNKNIIMAAEQAEKLADRKVLVLPTRTVPQGMTAMLNFDPEAAPEENAVNMMAAAEKVATGLITYAARDSEFDGRPIRKGEIMALENGKIVATGSDITKMTYRLARSMKKKDSQFITVISGAEVSEEDAEHTTELVQSKCGSSVEVSHIHGGQPVYYYMLSVE
;
A
#
# COMPACT_ATOMS: atom_id res chain seq x y z
N ILE A 1 23.48 38.31 -48.06
CA ILE A 1 22.91 37.18 -47.28
C ILE A 1 23.68 37.13 -45.96
N LYS A 2 23.08 37.60 -44.85
CA LYS A 2 23.65 37.49 -43.51
C LYS A 2 23.43 36.09 -42.98
N TYR A 3 24.48 35.34 -42.79
CA TYR A 3 24.43 34.05 -42.10
C TYR A 3 24.29 34.28 -40.60
N GLY A 4 23.24 33.69 -39.97
CA GLY A 4 23.02 33.73 -38.53
C GLY A 4 24.11 32.94 -37.80
N TYR A 5 24.51 33.40 -36.61
CA TYR A 5 25.42 32.69 -35.72
C TYR A 5 24.66 31.60 -34.97
N LEU A 6 25.18 30.36 -35.04
CA LEU A 6 24.72 29.27 -34.21
C LEU A 6 25.39 29.39 -32.83
N THR A 7 24.63 29.75 -31.82
CA THR A 7 25.05 29.76 -30.42
C THR A 7 24.62 28.48 -29.74
N ASN A 8 25.54 27.83 -29.02
CA ASN A 8 25.41 26.60 -28.27
C ASN A 8 25.35 25.30 -29.11
N PHE A 9 26.47 24.92 -29.70
CA PHE A 9 26.70 23.54 -30.15
C PHE A 9 27.16 22.67 -28.96
N LYS A 10 26.34 21.73 -28.53
CA LYS A 10 26.76 20.63 -27.68
C LYS A 10 27.02 19.42 -28.57
N ILE A 11 28.29 19.14 -28.88
CA ILE A 11 28.68 17.92 -29.57
C ILE A 11 28.78 16.84 -28.50
N GLU A 12 27.76 15.99 -28.38
CA GLU A 12 27.82 14.80 -27.55
C GLU A 12 28.26 13.62 -28.41
N ASN A 13 29.25 12.87 -27.90
CA ASN A 13 29.72 11.65 -28.54
C ASN A 13 28.63 10.56 -28.47
N MET A 14 27.99 10.28 -29.60
CA MET A 14 26.93 9.25 -29.70
C MET A 14 27.39 7.88 -29.21
N HIS A 15 28.69 7.59 -29.30
CA HIS A 15 29.25 6.34 -28.79
C HIS A 15 29.26 6.29 -27.26
N GLU A 16 29.54 7.39 -26.58
CA GLU A 16 29.47 7.49 -25.13
C GLU A 16 28.01 7.43 -24.62
N GLN A 17 27.08 8.04 -25.34
CA GLN A 17 25.66 7.92 -25.06
C GLN A 17 25.16 6.49 -25.24
N PHE A 18 25.61 5.80 -26.28
CA PHE A 18 25.28 4.40 -26.51
C PHE A 18 25.82 3.50 -25.39
N LEU A 19 27.09 3.69 -24.98
CA LEU A 19 27.69 2.96 -23.87
C LEU A 19 27.04 3.26 -22.52
N ALA A 20 26.63 4.51 -22.29
CA ALA A 20 25.88 4.90 -21.09
C ALA A 20 24.49 4.25 -21.05
N ARG A 21 23.77 4.22 -22.17
CA ARG A 21 22.50 3.51 -22.31
C ARG A 21 22.63 1.99 -22.13
N GLN A 22 23.70 1.41 -22.68
CA GLN A 22 23.99 -0.01 -22.50
C GLN A 22 24.32 -0.38 -21.04
N LYS A 23 25.04 0.50 -20.33
CA LYS A 23 25.30 0.33 -18.88
C LYS A 23 24.03 0.50 -18.05
N GLN A 24 23.17 1.44 -18.42
CA GLN A 24 21.84 1.59 -17.77
C GLN A 24 20.92 0.39 -18.04
N ALA A 25 20.88 -0.11 -19.27
CA ALA A 25 20.10 -1.30 -19.63
C ALA A 25 20.57 -2.54 -18.86
N LYS A 26 21.90 -2.79 -18.80
CA LYS A 26 22.47 -3.89 -17.99
C LYS A 26 22.28 -3.69 -16.47
N GLY A 27 22.20 -2.45 -16.00
CA GLY A 27 21.85 -2.14 -14.61
C GLY A 27 20.40 -2.44 -14.31
N LEU A 28 19.49 -2.14 -15.25
CA LEU A 28 18.06 -2.46 -15.16
C LEU A 28 17.80 -3.96 -15.29
N GLU A 29 18.52 -4.68 -16.17
CA GLU A 29 18.43 -6.14 -16.28
C GLU A 29 18.91 -6.84 -15.00
N LYS A 30 20.01 -6.38 -14.39
CA LYS A 30 20.48 -6.93 -13.10
C LYS A 30 19.56 -6.57 -11.92
N GLN A 31 18.88 -5.43 -11.97
CA GLN A 31 17.85 -5.09 -10.97
C GLN A 31 16.59 -5.92 -11.18
N ALA A 32 16.16 -6.11 -12.43
CA ALA A 32 15.04 -6.99 -12.76
C ALA A 32 15.32 -8.45 -12.38
N GLU A 33 16.53 -8.98 -12.63
CA GLU A 33 16.95 -10.32 -12.19
C GLU A 33 17.07 -10.46 -10.67
N ALA A 34 17.45 -9.39 -9.97
CA ALA A 34 17.50 -9.37 -8.51
C ALA A 34 16.07 -9.24 -7.89
N GLU A 35 15.20 -8.50 -8.54
CA GLU A 35 13.77 -8.39 -8.21
C GLU A 35 13.02 -9.69 -8.54
N GLU A 36 13.36 -10.35 -9.66
CA GLU A 36 12.82 -11.66 -10.04
C GLU A 36 13.27 -12.77 -9.08
N LYS A 37 14.53 -12.76 -8.62
CA LYS A 37 15.02 -13.68 -7.58
C LYS A 37 14.44 -13.40 -6.19
N ALA A 38 14.15 -12.15 -5.85
CA ALA A 38 13.45 -11.82 -4.62
C ALA A 38 11.95 -12.20 -4.68
N ALA A 39 11.35 -12.17 -5.88
CA ALA A 39 10.00 -12.64 -6.14
C ALA A 39 9.88 -14.19 -6.10
N GLU A 40 10.94 -14.90 -6.50
CA GLU A 40 10.97 -16.38 -6.44
C GLU A 40 11.12 -16.94 -5.01
N THR A 41 11.55 -16.14 -4.04
CA THR A 41 11.66 -16.55 -2.62
C THR A 41 10.39 -16.32 -1.80
N GLY A 42 9.39 -15.59 -2.32
CA GLY A 42 8.05 -15.54 -1.77
C GLY A 42 7.26 -16.74 -2.26
N ALA A 43 6.91 -17.67 -1.37
CA ALA A 43 6.02 -18.78 -1.70
C ALA A 43 4.75 -18.21 -2.34
N LYS A 44 4.51 -18.48 -3.65
CA LYS A 44 3.25 -18.10 -4.29
C LYS A 44 2.13 -18.76 -3.51
N GLU A 45 1.23 -17.96 -2.97
CA GLU A 45 0.03 -18.48 -2.31
C GLU A 45 -0.76 -19.27 -3.35
N THR A 46 -1.05 -20.52 -3.04
CA THR A 46 -1.77 -21.41 -3.95
C THR A 46 -3.24 -21.38 -3.55
N PHE A 47 -4.05 -20.62 -4.28
CA PHE A 47 -5.49 -20.60 -4.10
C PHE A 47 -6.12 -21.78 -4.85
N VAL A 48 -6.91 -22.58 -4.15
CA VAL A 48 -7.61 -23.72 -4.73
C VAL A 48 -9.05 -23.32 -5.05
N TYR A 49 -9.50 -23.56 -6.27
CA TYR A 49 -10.87 -23.29 -6.68
C TYR A 49 -11.88 -23.95 -5.74
N ALA A 50 -12.88 -23.19 -5.29
CA ALA A 50 -14.01 -23.66 -4.53
C ALA A 50 -15.32 -23.31 -5.23
N ALA A 51 -16.22 -24.29 -5.36
CA ALA A 51 -17.56 -24.03 -5.90
C ALA A 51 -18.33 -23.10 -4.96
N VAL A 52 -19.23 -22.30 -5.53
CA VAL A 52 -20.06 -21.37 -4.76
C VAL A 52 -21.00 -22.16 -3.85
N ASP A 53 -20.92 -21.88 -2.56
CA ASP A 53 -21.86 -22.38 -1.55
C ASP A 53 -23.14 -21.51 -1.60
N PRO A 54 -24.32 -22.10 -1.89
CA PRO A 54 -25.57 -21.36 -1.95
C PRO A 54 -26.03 -20.78 -0.60
N ASP A 55 -25.49 -21.26 0.50
CA ASP A 55 -25.85 -20.78 1.84
C ASP A 55 -24.92 -19.67 2.34
N ARG A 56 -23.79 -19.43 1.65
CA ARG A 56 -22.84 -18.40 1.98
C ARG A 56 -23.05 -17.14 1.12
N ALA A 57 -23.59 -16.08 1.74
CA ALA A 57 -23.92 -14.84 1.04
C ALA A 57 -22.66 -14.04 0.62
N TYR A 58 -21.71 -13.87 1.55
CA TYR A 58 -20.54 -13.01 1.39
C TYR A 58 -19.22 -13.71 1.61
N GLY A 59 -18.22 -13.24 0.90
CA GLY A 59 -16.82 -13.54 1.13
C GLY A 59 -15.94 -12.35 0.79
N PHE A 60 -14.68 -12.38 1.24
CA PHE A 60 -13.77 -11.25 1.14
C PHE A 60 -12.40 -11.66 0.64
N VAL A 61 -11.85 -10.83 -0.24
CA VAL A 61 -10.47 -10.93 -0.71
C VAL A 61 -9.80 -9.58 -0.45
N ALA A 62 -8.65 -9.58 0.21
CA ALA A 62 -7.85 -8.37 0.40
C ALA A 62 -6.46 -8.53 -0.20
N VAL A 63 -5.85 -7.42 -0.61
CA VAL A 63 -4.44 -7.40 -0.98
C VAL A 63 -3.66 -6.74 0.16
N ALA A 64 -2.65 -7.43 0.66
CA ALA A 64 -1.75 -6.91 1.70
C ALA A 64 -0.38 -7.57 1.59
N ALA A 65 0.65 -6.90 2.10
CA ALA A 65 2.00 -7.44 2.25
C ALA A 65 2.42 -7.38 3.72
N GLY A 66 2.99 -8.46 4.21
CA GLY A 66 3.40 -8.64 5.60
C GLY A 66 2.48 -9.59 6.36
N ASP A 67 3.11 -10.50 7.11
CA ASP A 67 2.38 -11.57 7.82
C ASP A 67 1.43 -11.01 8.89
N GLY A 68 1.83 -9.93 9.56
CA GLY A 68 0.98 -9.29 10.56
C GLY A 68 -0.27 -8.66 9.93
N LEU A 69 -0.14 -7.98 8.77
CA LEU A 69 -1.30 -7.45 8.05
C LEU A 69 -2.21 -8.54 7.52
N LYS A 70 -1.62 -9.66 7.07
CA LYS A 70 -2.40 -10.83 6.66
C LYS A 70 -3.25 -11.34 7.83
N SER A 71 -2.64 -11.57 8.99
CA SER A 71 -3.37 -12.00 10.19
C SER A 71 -4.48 -11.02 10.60
N VAL A 72 -4.22 -9.72 10.52
CA VAL A 72 -5.23 -8.69 10.82
C VAL A 72 -6.43 -8.79 9.87
N PHE A 73 -6.21 -8.97 8.56
CA PHE A 73 -7.31 -9.13 7.62
C PHE A 73 -8.06 -10.44 7.82
N GLU A 74 -7.37 -11.54 8.13
CA GLU A 74 -7.99 -12.82 8.49
C GLU A 74 -8.86 -12.69 9.77
N ASP A 75 -8.38 -12.01 10.80
CA ASP A 75 -9.12 -11.70 12.03
C ASP A 75 -10.35 -10.81 11.77
N LEU A 76 -10.29 -9.93 10.77
CA LEU A 76 -11.41 -9.11 10.31
C LEU A 76 -12.41 -9.89 9.45
N GLY A 77 -12.15 -11.17 9.17
CA GLY A 77 -13.06 -12.05 8.43
C GLY A 77 -12.78 -12.11 6.93
N VAL A 78 -11.60 -11.68 6.46
CA VAL A 78 -11.17 -11.86 5.07
C VAL A 78 -10.81 -13.31 4.82
N ASP A 79 -11.35 -13.91 3.76
CA ASP A 79 -11.18 -15.33 3.43
C ASP A 79 -9.85 -15.64 2.73
N ALA A 80 -9.42 -14.71 1.89
CA ALA A 80 -8.18 -14.87 1.14
C ALA A 80 -7.43 -13.53 1.08
N VAL A 81 -6.17 -13.56 1.48
CA VAL A 81 -5.28 -12.41 1.39
C VAL A 81 -4.25 -12.68 0.29
N VAL A 82 -4.25 -11.86 -0.75
CA VAL A 82 -3.28 -11.92 -1.85
C VAL A 82 -2.05 -11.12 -1.46
N SER A 83 -0.89 -11.76 -1.47
CA SER A 83 0.37 -11.05 -1.22
C SER A 83 0.66 -10.04 -2.32
N GLY A 84 0.79 -8.77 -1.94
CA GLY A 84 1.07 -7.70 -2.88
C GLY A 84 1.09 -6.33 -2.22
N GLY A 85 1.67 -5.36 -2.91
CA GLY A 85 1.80 -4.01 -2.38
C GLY A 85 2.70 -3.13 -3.24
N GLN A 86 3.54 -2.32 -2.61
CA GLN A 86 4.33 -1.30 -3.29
C GLN A 86 5.44 -1.84 -4.19
N THR A 87 6.01 -3.00 -3.86
CA THR A 87 7.14 -3.58 -4.60
C THR A 87 6.71 -4.65 -5.60
N MET A 88 5.55 -5.26 -5.39
CA MET A 88 5.04 -6.33 -6.23
C MET A 88 3.52 -6.24 -6.32
N ASN A 89 3.01 -5.77 -7.46
CA ASN A 89 1.59 -5.80 -7.72
C ASN A 89 1.20 -7.24 -8.11
N PRO A 90 0.21 -7.85 -7.46
CA PRO A 90 -0.31 -9.14 -7.89
C PRO A 90 -0.87 -9.03 -9.31
N ALA A 91 -0.72 -10.11 -10.08
CA ALA A 91 -1.32 -10.19 -11.39
C ALA A 91 -2.86 -10.34 -11.28
N THR A 92 -3.58 -10.03 -12.35
CA THR A 92 -5.04 -10.24 -12.41
C THR A 92 -5.41 -11.68 -12.11
N GLU A 93 -4.59 -12.63 -12.58
CA GLU A 93 -4.76 -14.08 -12.37
C GLU A 93 -4.64 -14.48 -10.90
N ASP A 94 -3.74 -13.84 -10.12
CA ASP A 94 -3.57 -14.12 -8.70
C ASP A 94 -4.81 -13.66 -7.91
N ILE A 95 -5.33 -12.47 -8.24
CA ILE A 95 -6.56 -11.94 -7.62
C ILE A 95 -7.77 -12.78 -8.03
N LEU A 96 -7.86 -13.20 -9.29
CA LEU A 96 -8.94 -14.07 -9.78
C LEU A 96 -8.93 -15.42 -9.08
N ALA A 97 -7.74 -16.03 -8.91
CA ALA A 97 -7.61 -17.29 -8.20
C ALA A 97 -8.05 -17.18 -6.75
N ALA A 98 -7.70 -16.08 -6.07
CA ALA A 98 -8.18 -15.80 -4.72
C ALA A 98 -9.70 -15.64 -4.68
N ILE A 99 -10.30 -14.89 -5.59
CA ILE A 99 -11.76 -14.75 -5.69
C ILE A 99 -12.44 -16.12 -5.87
N GLN A 100 -11.92 -16.94 -6.77
CA GLN A 100 -12.46 -18.26 -7.07
C GLN A 100 -12.22 -19.31 -5.97
N SER A 101 -11.33 -19.05 -5.02
CA SER A 101 -11.14 -19.90 -3.84
C SER A 101 -12.15 -19.65 -2.73
N VAL A 102 -12.86 -18.53 -2.77
CA VAL A 102 -13.84 -18.15 -1.74
C VAL A 102 -15.22 -18.68 -2.10
N PRO A 103 -15.81 -19.65 -1.36
CA PRO A 103 -17.08 -20.28 -1.69
C PRO A 103 -18.27 -19.41 -1.31
N ALA A 104 -18.39 -18.21 -1.86
CA ALA A 104 -19.47 -17.28 -1.54
C ALA A 104 -20.20 -16.78 -2.80
N LYS A 105 -21.49 -16.42 -2.66
CA LYS A 105 -22.30 -15.86 -3.74
C LYS A 105 -21.75 -14.51 -4.23
N THR A 106 -21.35 -13.66 -3.28
CA THR A 106 -20.77 -12.35 -3.56
C THR A 106 -19.42 -12.23 -2.87
N VAL A 107 -18.40 -11.88 -3.61
CA VAL A 107 -17.06 -11.64 -3.08
C VAL A 107 -16.73 -10.15 -3.17
N LEU A 108 -16.41 -9.55 -2.03
CA LEU A 108 -15.94 -8.16 -1.97
C LEU A 108 -14.40 -8.17 -2.00
N VAL A 109 -13.83 -7.35 -2.88
CA VAL A 109 -12.37 -7.28 -3.08
C VAL A 109 -11.85 -5.93 -2.62
N LEU A 110 -10.85 -5.94 -1.73
CA LEU A 110 -10.17 -4.77 -1.19
C LEU A 110 -8.73 -4.70 -1.74
N PRO A 111 -8.48 -3.93 -2.80
CA PRO A 111 -7.16 -3.84 -3.42
C PRO A 111 -6.09 -3.19 -2.53
N ASN A 112 -6.49 -2.27 -1.63
CA ASN A 112 -5.64 -1.57 -0.66
C ASN A 112 -4.43 -0.83 -1.26
N ASN A 113 -4.42 -0.66 -2.57
CA ASN A 113 -3.41 0.06 -3.32
C ASN A 113 -4.02 0.56 -4.64
N LYS A 114 -3.84 1.85 -4.94
CA LYS A 114 -4.35 2.47 -6.18
C LYS A 114 -3.88 1.79 -7.46
N ASN A 115 -2.69 1.19 -7.45
CA ASN A 115 -2.09 0.53 -8.62
C ASN A 115 -2.70 -0.86 -8.87
N ILE A 116 -3.38 -1.44 -7.88
CA ILE A 116 -3.97 -2.78 -7.93
C ILE A 116 -5.46 -2.72 -8.31
N ILE A 117 -6.12 -1.57 -8.13
CA ILE A 117 -7.56 -1.42 -8.40
C ILE A 117 -7.91 -1.91 -9.81
N MET A 118 -7.15 -1.52 -10.82
CA MET A 118 -7.42 -1.92 -12.21
C MET A 118 -7.31 -3.44 -12.42
N ALA A 119 -6.34 -4.09 -11.79
CA ALA A 119 -6.20 -5.55 -11.86
C ALA A 119 -7.36 -6.26 -11.17
N ALA A 120 -7.83 -5.73 -10.03
CA ALA A 120 -9.01 -6.23 -9.33
C ALA A 120 -10.30 -6.08 -10.16
N GLU A 121 -10.51 -4.92 -10.83
CA GLU A 121 -11.63 -4.68 -11.74
C GLU A 121 -11.59 -5.58 -12.99
N GLN A 122 -10.41 -5.99 -13.43
CA GLN A 122 -10.27 -6.97 -14.52
C GLN A 122 -10.60 -8.38 -14.01
N ALA A 123 -10.13 -8.76 -12.81
CA ALA A 123 -10.46 -10.04 -12.20
C ALA A 123 -11.97 -10.18 -11.94
N GLU A 124 -12.65 -9.11 -11.51
CA GLU A 124 -14.10 -9.04 -11.36
C GLU A 124 -14.84 -9.49 -12.63
N LYS A 125 -14.41 -9.00 -13.81
CA LYS A 125 -15.04 -9.31 -15.10
C LYS A 125 -14.82 -10.76 -15.57
N LEU A 126 -13.79 -11.42 -15.05
CA LEU A 126 -13.41 -12.79 -15.39
C LEU A 126 -13.94 -13.82 -14.40
N ALA A 127 -14.45 -13.37 -13.26
CA ALA A 127 -14.93 -14.24 -12.20
C ALA A 127 -16.23 -14.98 -12.59
N ASP A 128 -16.40 -16.19 -12.08
CA ASP A 128 -17.57 -17.04 -12.26
C ASP A 128 -18.69 -16.78 -11.21
N ARG A 129 -18.49 -15.80 -10.37
CA ARG A 129 -19.40 -15.39 -9.27
C ARG A 129 -19.53 -13.88 -9.22
N LYS A 130 -20.52 -13.38 -8.45
CA LYS A 130 -20.66 -11.95 -8.25
C LYS A 130 -19.48 -11.40 -7.49
N VAL A 131 -18.85 -10.37 -8.02
CA VAL A 131 -17.73 -9.67 -7.37
C VAL A 131 -18.06 -8.19 -7.28
N LEU A 132 -17.64 -7.55 -6.19
CA LEU A 132 -17.68 -6.10 -6.02
C LEU A 132 -16.30 -5.62 -5.59
N VAL A 133 -15.66 -4.83 -6.40
CA VAL A 133 -14.38 -4.20 -6.05
C VAL A 133 -14.65 -2.94 -5.24
N LEU A 134 -14.16 -2.91 -4.01
CA LEU A 134 -14.12 -1.72 -3.16
C LEU A 134 -12.79 -1.00 -3.41
N PRO A 135 -12.76 0.17 -4.09
CA PRO A 135 -11.53 0.78 -4.57
C PRO A 135 -10.70 1.43 -3.44
N THR A 136 -10.41 0.65 -2.38
CA THR A 136 -9.53 1.04 -1.29
C THR A 136 -8.11 1.27 -1.80
N ARG A 137 -7.50 2.37 -1.38
CA ARG A 137 -6.19 2.83 -1.88
C ARG A 137 -5.06 2.59 -0.91
N THR A 138 -5.40 2.22 0.32
CA THR A 138 -4.44 1.98 1.41
C THR A 138 -4.95 0.87 2.30
N VAL A 139 -4.03 0.19 2.98
CA VAL A 139 -4.36 -0.85 3.96
C VAL A 139 -5.28 -0.32 5.07
N PRO A 140 -5.02 0.85 5.70
CA PRO A 140 -5.94 1.41 6.67
C PRO A 140 -7.37 1.58 6.15
N GLN A 141 -7.55 2.05 4.92
CA GLN A 141 -8.87 2.14 4.30
C GLN A 141 -9.56 0.77 4.20
N GLY A 142 -8.82 -0.27 3.83
CA GLY A 142 -9.35 -1.63 3.77
C GLY A 142 -9.76 -2.17 5.13
N MET A 143 -8.97 -1.91 6.16
CA MET A 143 -9.30 -2.31 7.54
C MET A 143 -10.59 -1.63 8.01
N THR A 144 -10.70 -0.32 7.84
CA THR A 144 -11.91 0.43 8.23
C THR A 144 -13.13 0.02 7.39
N ALA A 145 -12.94 -0.29 6.10
CA ALA A 145 -14.02 -0.85 5.27
C ALA A 145 -14.56 -2.15 5.88
N MET A 146 -13.69 -3.10 6.24
CA MET A 146 -14.09 -4.38 6.84
C MET A 146 -14.84 -4.20 8.15
N LEU A 147 -14.42 -3.27 9.00
CA LEU A 147 -15.10 -2.96 10.27
C LEU A 147 -16.52 -2.39 10.09
N ASN A 148 -16.84 -1.90 8.89
CA ASN A 148 -18.15 -1.33 8.57
C ASN A 148 -19.03 -2.23 7.68
N PHE A 149 -18.67 -3.52 7.58
CA PHE A 149 -19.49 -4.52 6.90
C PHE A 149 -20.71 -4.89 7.74
N ASP A 150 -21.87 -4.95 7.10
CA ASP A 150 -23.12 -5.41 7.68
C ASP A 150 -23.61 -6.69 6.96
N PRO A 151 -23.65 -7.85 7.61
CA PRO A 151 -24.09 -9.11 6.99
C PRO A 151 -25.56 -9.11 6.56
N GLU A 152 -26.40 -8.25 7.13
CA GLU A 152 -27.82 -8.15 6.81
C GLU A 152 -28.12 -7.19 5.64
N ALA A 153 -27.18 -6.31 5.29
CA ALA A 153 -27.34 -5.34 4.21
C ALA A 153 -27.12 -5.99 2.83
N ALA A 154 -27.73 -5.41 1.80
CA ALA A 154 -27.51 -5.83 0.42
C ALA A 154 -26.06 -5.56 -0.04
N PRO A 155 -25.52 -6.33 -1.03
CA PRO A 155 -24.13 -6.19 -1.47
C PRO A 155 -23.76 -4.77 -1.92
N GLU A 156 -24.63 -4.10 -2.65
CA GLU A 156 -24.44 -2.74 -3.14
C GLU A 156 -24.48 -1.71 -2.02
N GLU A 157 -25.34 -1.91 -1.03
CA GLU A 157 -25.43 -1.07 0.16
C GLU A 157 -24.16 -1.22 1.01
N ASN A 158 -23.68 -2.45 1.21
CA ASN A 158 -22.41 -2.72 1.87
C ASN A 158 -21.26 -1.99 1.15
N ALA A 159 -21.17 -2.11 -0.18
CA ALA A 159 -20.14 -1.45 -0.95
C ALA A 159 -20.12 0.09 -0.73
N VAL A 160 -21.29 0.71 -0.70
CA VAL A 160 -21.43 2.15 -0.43
C VAL A 160 -21.02 2.49 1.01
N ASN A 161 -21.54 1.77 2.00
CA ASN A 161 -21.30 2.06 3.41
C ASN A 161 -19.82 1.83 3.80
N MET A 162 -19.25 0.71 3.37
CA MET A 162 -17.84 0.37 3.60
C MET A 162 -16.92 1.41 2.97
N MET A 163 -17.18 1.86 1.74
CA MET A 163 -16.38 2.89 1.08
C MET A 163 -16.55 4.26 1.72
N ALA A 164 -17.77 4.62 2.14
CA ALA A 164 -18.03 5.87 2.86
C ALA A 164 -17.26 5.96 4.19
N ALA A 165 -17.07 4.83 4.86
CA ALA A 165 -16.22 4.74 6.05
C ALA A 165 -14.73 4.85 5.69
N ALA A 166 -14.27 4.08 4.69
CA ALA A 166 -12.88 4.07 4.23
C ALA A 166 -12.39 5.44 3.75
N GLU A 167 -13.25 6.24 3.11
CA GLU A 167 -12.91 7.59 2.62
C GLU A 167 -12.63 8.60 3.73
N LYS A 168 -13.10 8.35 4.96
CA LYS A 168 -12.81 9.21 6.12
C LYS A 168 -11.41 9.00 6.68
N VAL A 169 -10.80 7.87 6.37
CA VAL A 169 -9.47 7.50 6.87
C VAL A 169 -8.39 8.32 6.18
N ALA A 170 -7.62 9.05 6.94
CA ALA A 170 -6.38 9.65 6.48
C ALA A 170 -5.23 8.67 6.69
N THR A 171 -4.42 8.44 5.65
CA THR A 171 -3.28 7.51 5.72
C THR A 171 -1.96 8.26 5.67
N GLY A 172 -1.13 8.03 6.68
CA GLY A 172 0.27 8.46 6.74
C GLY A 172 1.22 7.31 6.44
N LEU A 173 2.33 7.59 5.75
CA LEU A 173 3.35 6.61 5.41
C LEU A 173 4.73 7.17 5.74
N ILE A 174 5.55 6.38 6.41
CA ILE A 174 6.96 6.66 6.65
C ILE A 174 7.78 5.63 5.87
N THR A 175 8.59 6.09 4.94
CA THR A 175 9.39 5.27 4.04
C THR A 175 10.71 5.96 3.71
N TYR A 176 11.49 5.38 2.81
CA TYR A 176 12.74 5.95 2.31
C TYR A 176 12.69 6.21 0.82
N ALA A 177 13.52 7.15 0.36
CA ALA A 177 13.67 7.44 -1.05
C ALA A 177 14.43 6.32 -1.76
N ALA A 178 13.79 5.62 -2.69
CA ALA A 178 14.43 4.55 -3.48
C ALA A 178 15.49 5.08 -4.46
N ARG A 179 15.40 6.35 -4.84
CA ARG A 179 16.32 7.06 -5.75
C ARG A 179 16.39 8.53 -5.39
N ASP A 180 17.41 9.21 -5.91
CA ASP A 180 17.48 10.66 -5.81
C ASP A 180 16.30 11.31 -6.53
N SER A 181 15.71 12.31 -5.91
CA SER A 181 14.53 13.04 -6.38
C SER A 181 14.54 14.47 -5.86
N GLU A 182 13.45 15.20 -6.08
CA GLU A 182 13.27 16.55 -5.58
C GLU A 182 11.88 16.72 -4.96
N PHE A 183 11.82 17.45 -3.86
CA PHE A 183 10.57 17.83 -3.20
C PHE A 183 10.65 19.31 -2.78
N ASP A 184 9.71 20.11 -3.23
CA ASP A 184 9.62 21.55 -2.93
C ASP A 184 10.93 22.33 -3.16
N GLY A 185 11.60 22.06 -4.31
CA GLY A 185 12.87 22.68 -4.68
C GLY A 185 14.07 22.19 -3.87
N ARG A 186 13.93 21.15 -3.05
CA ARG A 186 15.01 20.55 -2.26
C ARG A 186 15.36 19.15 -2.79
N PRO A 187 16.65 18.84 -2.96
CA PRO A 187 17.04 17.50 -3.36
C PRO A 187 16.77 16.51 -2.23
N ILE A 188 16.14 15.39 -2.56
CA ILE A 188 16.01 14.21 -1.71
C ILE A 188 17.04 13.19 -2.19
N ARG A 189 17.87 12.69 -1.30
CA ARG A 189 18.86 11.66 -1.62
C ARG A 189 18.28 10.27 -1.40
N LYS A 190 18.79 9.30 -2.18
CA LYS A 190 18.47 7.88 -1.95
C LYS A 190 18.74 7.48 -0.50
N GLY A 191 17.77 6.83 0.13
CA GLY A 191 17.82 6.42 1.54
C GLY A 191 17.33 7.48 2.54
N GLU A 192 17.04 8.70 2.10
CA GLU A 192 16.46 9.74 2.98
C GLU A 192 15.03 9.37 3.36
N ILE A 193 14.68 9.57 4.63
CA ILE A 193 13.34 9.24 5.14
C ILE A 193 12.32 10.26 4.62
N MET A 194 11.19 9.75 4.15
CA MET A 194 10.07 10.54 3.65
C MET A 194 8.82 10.26 4.46
N ALA A 195 8.08 11.31 4.78
CA ALA A 195 6.72 11.23 5.30
C ALA A 195 5.74 11.60 4.19
N LEU A 196 4.76 10.74 3.97
CA LEU A 196 3.69 10.96 2.99
C LEU A 196 2.35 10.99 3.71
N GLU A 197 1.49 11.92 3.30
CA GLU A 197 0.09 11.98 3.71
C GLU A 197 -0.78 11.75 2.47
N ASN A 198 -1.65 10.73 2.52
CA ASN A 198 -2.53 10.35 1.40
C ASN A 198 -1.77 10.23 0.06
N GLY A 199 -0.54 9.69 0.12
CA GLY A 199 0.31 9.46 -1.04
C GLY A 199 1.09 10.67 -1.57
N LYS A 200 1.04 11.82 -0.87
CA LYS A 200 1.85 13.01 -1.20
C LYS A 200 2.96 13.19 -0.17
N ILE A 201 4.19 13.46 -0.61
CA ILE A 201 5.29 13.80 0.29
C ILE A 201 4.94 15.10 1.02
N VAL A 202 5.06 15.10 2.34
CA VAL A 202 4.81 16.27 3.19
C VAL A 202 6.05 16.70 3.98
N ALA A 203 6.99 15.79 4.19
CA ALA A 203 8.26 16.09 4.86
C ALA A 203 9.35 15.08 4.49
N THR A 204 10.61 15.49 4.65
CA THR A 204 11.79 14.63 4.56
C THR A 204 12.67 14.78 5.80
N GLY A 205 13.47 13.79 6.12
CA GLY A 205 14.34 13.83 7.30
C GLY A 205 15.20 12.58 7.46
N SER A 206 15.84 12.44 8.62
CA SER A 206 16.73 11.32 8.93
C SER A 206 16.30 10.48 10.15
N ASP A 207 15.30 10.94 10.88
CA ASP A 207 14.85 10.30 12.13
C ASP A 207 13.42 9.76 11.94
N ILE A 208 13.30 8.44 11.87
CA ILE A 208 12.06 7.72 11.60
C ILE A 208 11.00 8.03 12.67
N THR A 209 11.34 7.89 13.95
CA THR A 209 10.42 8.10 15.07
C THR A 209 9.90 9.53 15.10
N LYS A 210 10.81 10.50 14.92
CA LYS A 210 10.46 11.92 14.89
C LYS A 210 9.55 12.26 13.72
N MET A 211 9.80 11.69 12.55
CA MET A 211 8.97 11.87 11.37
C MET A 211 7.58 11.28 11.59
N THR A 212 7.49 10.10 12.24
CA THR A 212 6.24 9.38 12.51
C THR A 212 5.32 10.21 13.42
N TYR A 213 5.79 10.65 14.59
CA TYR A 213 4.92 11.40 15.49
C TYR A 213 4.57 12.80 14.96
N ARG A 214 5.45 13.43 14.17
CA ARG A 214 5.15 14.69 13.50
C ARG A 214 4.06 14.54 12.45
N LEU A 215 4.15 13.47 11.65
CA LEU A 215 3.13 13.16 10.66
C LEU A 215 1.79 12.89 11.34
N ALA A 216 1.76 12.00 12.34
CA ALA A 216 0.54 11.70 13.10
C ALA A 216 -0.11 12.97 13.68
N ARG A 217 0.71 13.85 14.27
CA ARG A 217 0.24 15.12 14.83
C ARG A 217 -0.30 16.07 13.76
N SER A 218 0.32 16.13 12.57
CA SER A 218 -0.15 16.99 11.47
C SER A 218 -1.45 16.50 10.86
N MET A 219 -1.63 15.18 10.79
CA MET A 219 -2.82 14.53 10.23
C MET A 219 -4.02 14.59 11.18
N LYS A 220 -3.76 14.63 12.50
CA LYS A 220 -4.82 14.68 13.51
C LYS A 220 -5.67 15.92 13.35
N LYS A 221 -6.98 15.74 13.23
CA LYS A 221 -8.00 16.79 13.24
C LYS A 221 -8.65 16.91 14.62
N LYS A 222 -9.54 17.88 14.79
CA LYS A 222 -10.28 18.09 16.06
C LYS A 222 -11.26 16.94 16.38
N ASP A 223 -11.78 16.31 15.36
CA ASP A 223 -12.74 15.22 15.39
C ASP A 223 -12.09 13.83 15.31
N SER A 224 -10.76 13.76 15.17
CA SER A 224 -10.05 12.48 15.18
C SER A 224 -10.15 11.82 16.54
N GLN A 225 -10.54 10.54 16.55
CA GLN A 225 -10.72 9.72 17.76
C GLN A 225 -9.66 8.64 17.88
N PHE A 226 -9.18 8.09 16.74
CA PHE A 226 -8.27 6.96 16.72
C PHE A 226 -7.05 7.23 15.83
N ILE A 227 -5.88 6.78 16.29
CA ILE A 227 -4.67 6.68 15.48
C ILE A 227 -4.12 5.27 15.63
N THR A 228 -4.03 4.53 14.52
CA THR A 228 -3.37 3.24 14.50
C THR A 228 -1.98 3.38 13.90
N VAL A 229 -0.96 2.95 14.66
CA VAL A 229 0.44 2.89 14.23
C VAL A 229 0.75 1.48 13.79
N ILE A 230 1.04 1.26 12.52
CA ILE A 230 1.33 -0.06 11.95
C ILE A 230 2.82 -0.12 11.63
N SER A 231 3.58 -0.96 12.34
CA SER A 231 5.03 -1.10 12.15
C SER A 231 5.35 -2.09 11.04
N GLY A 232 6.38 -1.76 10.25
CA GLY A 232 6.89 -2.59 9.16
C GLY A 232 7.94 -3.61 9.60
N ALA A 233 8.36 -4.46 8.66
CA ALA A 233 9.32 -5.54 8.88
C ALA A 233 10.70 -5.08 9.38
N GLU A 234 11.11 -3.85 9.05
CA GLU A 234 12.42 -3.29 9.44
C GLU A 234 12.40 -2.56 10.80
N VAL A 235 11.27 -2.58 11.51
CA VAL A 235 11.10 -1.91 12.82
C VAL A 235 11.10 -2.95 13.91
N SER A 236 11.97 -2.76 14.90
CA SER A 236 11.98 -3.61 16.10
C SER A 236 10.74 -3.37 16.97
N GLU A 237 10.35 -4.36 17.77
CA GLU A 237 9.23 -4.23 18.70
C GLU A 237 9.43 -3.07 19.69
N GLU A 238 10.64 -2.93 20.23
CA GLU A 238 11.02 -1.84 21.13
C GLU A 238 10.87 -0.46 20.48
N ASP A 239 11.34 -0.29 19.22
CA ASP A 239 11.19 0.95 18.48
C ASP A 239 9.72 1.25 18.14
N ALA A 240 8.93 0.22 17.87
CA ALA A 240 7.50 0.36 17.58
C ALA A 240 6.72 0.80 18.82
N GLU A 241 6.97 0.19 19.97
CA GLU A 241 6.37 0.60 21.25
C GLU A 241 6.76 2.04 21.62
N HIS A 242 8.05 2.35 21.59
CA HIS A 242 8.56 3.68 21.86
C HIS A 242 7.94 4.75 20.94
N THR A 243 7.85 4.45 19.63
CA THR A 243 7.25 5.37 18.66
C THR A 243 5.75 5.58 18.93
N THR A 244 5.03 4.51 19.28
CA THR A 244 3.60 4.56 19.63
C THR A 244 3.34 5.41 20.87
N GLU A 245 4.14 5.24 21.93
CA GLU A 245 4.07 6.07 23.13
C GLU A 245 4.32 7.54 22.84
N LEU A 246 5.30 7.83 21.97
CA LEU A 246 5.58 9.21 21.55
C LEU A 246 4.41 9.79 20.73
N VAL A 247 3.81 9.02 19.84
CA VAL A 247 2.61 9.44 19.09
C VAL A 247 1.48 9.78 20.06
N GLN A 248 1.20 8.90 21.04
CA GLN A 248 0.18 9.15 22.08
C GLN A 248 0.49 10.43 22.87
N SER A 249 1.73 10.58 23.34
CA SER A 249 2.17 11.75 24.10
C SER A 249 2.05 13.06 23.32
N LYS A 250 2.37 13.05 22.01
CA LYS A 250 2.37 14.25 21.14
C LYS A 250 1.02 14.58 20.55
N CYS A 251 0.14 13.59 20.38
CA CYS A 251 -1.24 13.78 19.92
C CYS A 251 -2.20 14.09 21.08
N GLY A 252 -1.82 13.79 22.32
CA GLY A 252 -2.61 14.09 23.52
C GLY A 252 -3.66 13.05 23.84
N SER A 253 -4.37 13.25 24.96
CA SER A 253 -5.35 12.29 25.50
C SER A 253 -6.72 12.32 24.81
N SER A 254 -6.92 13.20 23.82
CA SER A 254 -8.18 13.30 23.10
C SER A 254 -8.31 12.29 21.95
N VAL A 255 -7.27 11.51 21.70
CA VAL A 255 -7.22 10.48 20.68
C VAL A 255 -6.62 9.22 21.29
N GLU A 256 -7.18 8.07 20.97
CA GLU A 256 -6.64 6.77 21.35
C GLU A 256 -5.62 6.33 20.31
N VAL A 257 -4.45 5.89 20.75
CA VAL A 257 -3.39 5.40 19.86
C VAL A 257 -3.16 3.91 20.13
N SER A 258 -3.28 3.13 19.08
CA SER A 258 -3.03 1.68 19.09
C SER A 258 -1.84 1.33 18.21
N HIS A 259 -1.21 0.19 18.47
CA HIS A 259 -0.12 -0.36 17.67
C HIS A 259 -0.52 -1.71 17.07
N ILE A 260 -0.13 -1.93 15.81
CA ILE A 260 -0.25 -3.19 15.10
C ILE A 260 1.12 -3.52 14.50
N HIS A 261 1.61 -4.73 14.73
CA HIS A 261 2.77 -5.24 14.01
C HIS A 261 2.32 -5.73 12.63
N GLY A 262 2.54 -4.94 11.59
CA GLY A 262 2.09 -5.25 10.23
C GLY A 262 3.07 -6.14 9.46
N GLY A 263 4.37 -5.99 9.70
CA GLY A 263 5.42 -6.72 9.00
C GLY A 263 5.54 -6.36 7.51
N GLN A 264 4.94 -5.25 7.07
CA GLN A 264 4.98 -4.82 5.68
C GLN A 264 6.40 -4.36 5.28
N PRO A 265 6.82 -4.66 4.03
CA PRO A 265 8.07 -4.14 3.49
C PRO A 265 7.96 -2.67 3.09
N VAL A 266 9.10 -1.99 2.87
CA VAL A 266 9.22 -0.62 2.32
C VAL A 266 8.78 0.48 3.28
N TYR A 267 7.73 0.27 4.04
CA TYR A 267 7.23 1.25 5.00
C TYR A 267 7.69 0.89 6.41
N TYR A 268 8.44 1.80 7.04
CA TYR A 268 8.74 1.69 8.47
C TYR A 268 7.47 1.77 9.31
N TYR A 269 6.62 2.76 8.97
CA TYR A 269 5.32 2.90 9.61
C TYR A 269 4.24 3.28 8.61
N MET A 270 3.05 2.73 8.82
CA MET A 270 1.79 3.25 8.28
C MET A 270 0.95 3.78 9.43
N LEU A 271 0.26 4.88 9.19
CA LEU A 271 -0.63 5.52 10.16
C LEU A 271 -2.04 5.54 9.59
N SER A 272 -3.02 5.11 10.38
CA SER A 272 -4.43 5.38 10.18
C SER A 272 -4.85 6.49 11.15
N VAL A 273 -5.52 7.51 10.64
CA VAL A 273 -6.08 8.59 11.46
C VAL A 273 -7.55 8.74 11.12
N GLU A 274 -8.40 8.55 12.13
CA GLU A 274 -9.86 8.50 12.03
C GLU A 274 -10.54 9.45 13.01
#